data_01a916f9e7e1e8499a47c0e5f06c853d
#
_entry.id   01a916f9e7e1e8499a47c0e5f06c853d
#
_cell.length_a   1.000
_cell.length_b   1.000
_cell.length_c   1.000
_cell.angle_alpha   90.00
_cell.angle_beta   90.00
_cell.angle_gamma   90.00
#
_symmetry.space_group_name_H-M   'P 1'
#
loop_
_entity.id
_entity.type
_entity.pdbx_description
1 polymer ?
#
loop_
_entity_poly.entity_id
_entity_poly.type
_entity_poly.pdbx_seq_one_letter_code
_entity_poly.pdbx_strand_id
1 'polypeptide(L)'
;MGNDSVSVASKIYIFINYRVRSIRISHVYLLLTLPLIILISELFLGKLGVDPMRRVEETLGITALNLLIVTLVLAPLSKLTAINFIRLRRSIGLMSFFYICLHLLTWLMLDMQLRWSEILISIAKKPFILLGMISFILLLPLAITSNNYLTKKLGSLWSKIHRIIYP
;
A
#
# COMPACT_ATOMS: atom_id res chain seq x y z
N MET A 1 3.65 29.11 -35.49
CA MET A 1 3.73 29.14 -34.00
C MET A 1 3.20 27.87 -33.31
N GLY A 2 2.55 26.93 -33.99
CA GLY A 2 1.96 25.73 -33.35
C GLY A 2 2.86 24.51 -33.23
N ASN A 3 4.01 24.46 -33.91
CA ASN A 3 4.84 23.26 -34.00
C ASN A 3 5.86 23.13 -32.83
N ASP A 4 6.27 24.22 -32.24
CA ASP A 4 7.31 24.23 -31.20
C ASP A 4 6.75 23.88 -29.82
N SER A 5 5.50 24.22 -29.53
CA SER A 5 4.83 23.88 -28.27
C SER A 5 4.53 22.37 -28.14
N VAL A 6 4.15 21.74 -29.23
CA VAL A 6 3.96 20.27 -29.29
C VAL A 6 5.31 19.55 -29.12
N SER A 7 6.38 20.10 -29.69
CA SER A 7 7.74 19.55 -29.54
C SER A 7 8.25 19.65 -28.10
N VAL A 8 8.01 20.77 -27.39
CA VAL A 8 8.42 20.95 -25.99
C VAL A 8 7.65 20.02 -25.06
N ALA A 9 6.32 19.95 -25.21
CA ALA A 9 5.48 19.06 -24.41
C ALA A 9 5.87 17.59 -24.58
N SER A 10 6.18 17.17 -25.81
CA SER A 10 6.60 15.78 -26.06
C SER A 10 7.97 15.47 -25.44
N LYS A 11 8.93 16.42 -25.46
CA LYS A 11 10.23 16.27 -24.80
C LYS A 11 10.10 16.16 -23.29
N ILE A 12 9.27 17.00 -22.66
CA ILE A 12 8.99 16.97 -21.23
C ILE A 12 8.37 15.61 -20.85
N TYR A 13 7.39 15.13 -21.61
CA TYR A 13 6.75 13.84 -21.40
C TYR A 13 7.76 12.68 -21.47
N ILE A 14 8.61 12.65 -22.50
CA ILE A 14 9.65 11.63 -22.65
C ILE A 14 10.63 11.67 -21.48
N PHE A 15 11.06 12.85 -21.07
CA PHE A 15 11.97 13.04 -19.94
C PHE A 15 11.36 12.54 -18.62
N ILE A 16 10.10 12.90 -18.32
CA ILE A 16 9.41 12.46 -17.11
C ILE A 16 9.24 10.93 -17.12
N ASN A 17 8.79 10.35 -18.21
CA ASN A 17 8.65 8.88 -18.34
C ASN A 17 9.98 8.16 -18.15
N TYR A 18 11.07 8.69 -18.72
CA TYR A 18 12.39 8.14 -18.53
C TYR A 18 12.81 8.19 -17.05
N ARG A 19 12.63 9.34 -16.38
CA ARG A 19 12.93 9.51 -14.95
C ARG A 19 12.13 8.53 -14.07
N VAL A 20 10.83 8.42 -14.30
CA VAL A 20 9.96 7.49 -13.53
C VAL A 20 10.40 6.04 -13.74
N ARG A 21 10.77 5.66 -14.96
CA ARG A 21 11.26 4.30 -15.25
C ARG A 21 12.65 4.02 -14.69
N SER A 22 13.50 5.03 -14.52
CA SER A 22 14.86 4.88 -13.98
C SER A 22 14.90 4.77 -12.46
N ILE A 23 13.80 5.05 -11.75
CA ILE A 23 13.72 4.88 -10.30
C ILE A 23 13.98 3.41 -9.95
N ARG A 24 15.01 3.17 -9.16
CA ARG A 24 15.28 1.83 -8.61
C ARG A 24 14.24 1.50 -7.56
N ILE A 25 13.56 0.40 -7.74
CA ILE A 25 12.49 -0.05 -6.82
C ILE A 25 13.01 -0.26 -5.39
N SER A 26 14.28 -0.63 -5.24
CA SER A 26 14.92 -0.74 -3.91
C SER A 26 14.90 0.57 -3.13
N HIS A 27 15.12 1.73 -3.79
CA HIS A 27 15.03 3.03 -3.12
C HIS A 27 13.60 3.37 -2.69
N VAL A 28 12.60 2.94 -3.48
CA VAL A 28 11.18 3.10 -3.12
C VAL A 28 10.87 2.31 -1.85
N TYR A 29 11.28 1.05 -1.78
CA TYR A 29 11.10 0.24 -0.56
C TYR A 29 11.84 0.86 0.64
N LEU A 30 13.09 1.28 0.46
CA LEU A 30 13.86 1.92 1.53
C LEU A 30 13.16 3.19 2.05
N LEU A 31 12.66 4.04 1.15
CA LEU A 31 11.91 5.25 1.53
C LEU A 31 10.64 4.90 2.30
N LEU A 32 9.90 3.89 1.83
CA LEU A 32 8.63 3.48 2.43
C LEU A 32 8.81 2.72 3.75
N THR A 33 10.01 2.23 4.09
CA THR A 33 10.32 1.67 5.42
C THR A 33 10.70 2.73 6.45
N LEU A 34 10.99 3.98 6.05
CA LEU A 34 11.34 5.05 6.99
C LEU A 34 10.30 5.29 8.09
N PRO A 35 8.98 5.36 7.81
CA PRO A 35 7.98 5.52 8.86
C PRO A 35 8.04 4.41 9.92
N LEU A 36 8.31 3.17 9.50
CA LEU A 36 8.46 2.04 10.42
C LEU A 36 9.72 2.17 11.28
N ILE A 37 10.83 2.57 10.70
CA ILE A 37 12.09 2.78 11.42
C ILE A 37 11.91 3.89 12.46
N ILE A 38 11.26 4.99 12.09
CA ILE A 38 10.97 6.10 13.02
C ILE A 38 10.08 5.60 14.16
N LEU A 39 9.00 4.89 13.86
CA LEU A 39 8.08 4.35 14.85
C LEU A 39 8.78 3.41 15.85
N ILE A 40 9.64 2.52 15.35
CA ILE A 40 10.43 1.61 16.18
C ILE A 40 11.40 2.41 17.07
N SER A 41 12.08 3.41 16.52
CA SER A 41 13.00 4.25 17.29
C SER A 41 12.28 5.03 18.39
N GLU A 42 11.09 5.58 18.13
CA GLU A 42 10.26 6.26 19.12
C GLU A 42 9.78 5.31 20.22
N LEU A 43 9.46 4.06 19.87
CA LEU A 43 9.08 3.02 20.83
C LEU A 43 10.23 2.74 21.81
N PHE A 44 11.45 2.49 21.30
CA PHE A 44 12.63 2.22 22.15
C PHE A 44 13.08 3.43 22.97
N LEU A 45 12.86 4.65 22.47
CA LEU A 45 13.19 5.88 23.19
C LEU A 45 12.10 6.31 24.19
N GLY A 46 11.01 5.55 24.31
CA GLY A 46 9.88 5.89 25.20
C GLY A 46 9.13 7.17 24.80
N LYS A 47 9.19 7.59 23.53
CA LYS A 47 8.59 8.85 23.04
C LYS A 47 7.15 8.71 22.56
N LEU A 48 6.56 7.52 22.64
CA LEU A 48 5.20 7.25 22.12
C LEU A 48 4.07 7.74 23.07
N GLY A 49 4.41 8.34 24.21
CA GLY A 49 3.43 8.90 25.13
C GLY A 49 2.83 7.89 26.10
N VAL A 50 1.62 8.16 26.60
CA VAL A 50 0.97 7.42 27.69
C VAL A 50 0.52 6.03 27.26
N ASP A 51 0.08 5.87 26.01
CA ASP A 51 -0.38 4.60 25.45
C ASP A 51 0.43 4.24 24.18
N PRO A 52 1.62 3.64 24.35
CA PRO A 52 2.49 3.32 23.22
C PRO A 52 1.90 2.26 22.30
N MET A 53 1.10 1.32 22.81
CA MET A 53 0.51 0.25 22.00
C MET A 53 -0.51 0.81 21.01
N ARG A 54 -1.41 1.63 21.49
CA ARG A 54 -2.39 2.34 20.68
C ARG A 54 -1.72 3.21 19.62
N ARG A 55 -0.65 3.93 20.01
CA ARG A 55 0.11 4.79 19.10
C ARG A 55 0.76 4.00 17.96
N VAL A 56 1.34 2.84 18.26
CA VAL A 56 1.90 1.92 17.24
C VAL A 56 0.81 1.47 16.28
N GLU A 57 -0.32 1.00 16.81
CA GLU A 57 -1.45 0.52 16.02
C GLU A 57 -2.00 1.61 15.08
N GLU A 58 -2.28 2.80 15.61
CA GLU A 58 -2.77 3.95 14.84
C GLU A 58 -1.77 4.37 13.74
N THR A 59 -0.49 4.46 14.05
CA THR A 59 0.54 4.86 13.09
C THR A 59 0.69 3.87 11.94
N LEU A 60 0.69 2.57 12.25
CA LEU A 60 0.73 1.51 11.23
C LEU A 60 -0.51 1.55 10.34
N GLY A 61 -1.70 1.69 10.93
CA GLY A 61 -2.96 1.77 10.20
C GLY A 61 -3.05 2.99 9.29
N ILE A 62 -2.69 4.18 9.79
CA ILE A 62 -2.69 5.42 9.00
C ILE A 62 -1.67 5.33 7.86
N THR A 63 -0.47 4.81 8.12
CA THR A 63 0.55 4.64 7.09
C THR A 63 0.08 3.69 6.00
N ALA A 64 -0.51 2.55 6.38
CA ALA A 64 -1.09 1.58 5.46
C ALA A 64 -2.18 2.22 4.57
N LEU A 65 -3.11 2.97 5.18
CA LEU A 65 -4.20 3.64 4.49
C LEU A 65 -3.67 4.68 3.49
N ASN A 66 -2.73 5.52 3.90
CA ASN A 66 -2.13 6.54 3.04
C ASN A 66 -1.45 5.90 1.81
N LEU A 67 -0.69 4.82 2.01
CA LEU A 67 -0.05 4.09 0.90
C LEU A 67 -1.09 3.43 -0.02
N LEU A 68 -2.19 2.92 0.53
CA LEU A 68 -3.29 2.37 -0.26
C LEU A 68 -3.94 3.45 -1.12
N ILE A 69 -4.25 4.62 -0.55
CA ILE A 69 -4.81 5.76 -1.28
C ILE A 69 -3.87 6.19 -2.40
N VAL A 70 -2.56 6.33 -2.14
CA VAL A 70 -1.57 6.65 -3.17
C VAL A 70 -1.60 5.60 -4.29
N THR A 71 -1.65 4.32 -3.95
CA THR A 71 -1.73 3.22 -4.93
C THR A 71 -2.97 3.33 -5.81
N LEU A 72 -4.12 3.72 -5.25
CA LEU A 72 -5.38 3.90 -5.98
C LEU A 72 -5.31 5.12 -6.90
N VAL A 73 -4.77 6.24 -6.43
CA VAL A 73 -4.65 7.49 -7.19
C VAL A 73 -3.68 7.35 -8.37
N LEU A 74 -2.62 6.56 -8.24
CA LEU A 74 -1.66 6.32 -9.34
C LEU A 74 -2.29 5.67 -10.58
N ALA A 75 -3.42 4.97 -10.43
CA ALA A 75 -4.10 4.33 -11.56
C ALA A 75 -4.76 5.36 -12.52
N PRO A 76 -5.68 6.25 -12.06
CA PRO A 76 -6.25 7.29 -12.90
C PRO A 76 -5.18 8.30 -13.35
N LEU A 77 -4.20 8.63 -12.49
CA LEU A 77 -3.11 9.53 -12.84
C LEU A 77 -2.30 8.99 -14.03
N SER A 78 -2.03 7.69 -14.07
CA SER A 78 -1.35 7.04 -15.19
C SER A 78 -2.13 7.16 -16.50
N LYS A 79 -3.46 7.09 -16.44
CA LYS A 79 -4.34 7.25 -17.61
C LYS A 79 -4.39 8.72 -18.08
N LEU A 80 -4.46 9.67 -17.16
CA LEU A 80 -4.57 11.10 -17.45
C LEU A 80 -3.26 11.69 -18.00
N THR A 81 -2.12 11.27 -17.45
CA THR A 81 -0.81 11.81 -17.81
C THR A 81 -0.08 10.99 -18.86
N ALA A 82 -0.60 9.80 -19.21
CA ALA A 82 0.06 8.78 -20.04
C ALA A 82 1.45 8.35 -19.50
N ILE A 83 1.82 8.72 -18.26
CA ILE A 83 3.06 8.32 -17.60
C ILE A 83 2.88 6.93 -17.00
N ASN A 84 3.86 6.06 -17.19
CA ASN A 84 3.78 4.67 -16.75
C ASN A 84 4.22 4.52 -15.28
N PHE A 85 3.26 4.56 -14.34
CA PHE A 85 3.46 4.34 -12.90
C PHE A 85 3.29 2.88 -12.46
N ILE A 86 3.11 1.92 -13.37
CA ILE A 86 2.78 0.52 -13.03
C ILE A 86 3.77 -0.09 -12.01
N ARG A 87 5.07 0.15 -12.19
CA ARG A 87 6.12 -0.37 -11.30
C ARG A 87 6.02 0.24 -9.90
N LEU A 88 5.85 1.57 -9.81
CA LEU A 88 5.71 2.29 -8.54
C LEU A 88 4.43 1.87 -7.82
N ARG A 89 3.31 1.84 -8.52
CA ARG A 89 2.02 1.40 -7.99
C ARG A 89 2.11 0.01 -7.36
N ARG A 90 2.76 -0.94 -8.03
CA ARG A 90 2.94 -2.29 -7.51
C ARG A 90 3.77 -2.29 -6.22
N SER A 91 4.88 -1.56 -6.18
CA SER A 91 5.76 -1.50 -5.01
C SER A 91 5.08 -0.83 -3.82
N ILE A 92 4.38 0.28 -4.05
CA ILE A 92 3.64 1.01 -3.01
C ILE A 92 2.49 0.15 -2.48
N GLY A 93 1.75 -0.56 -3.37
CA GLY A 93 0.67 -1.45 -2.97
C GLY A 93 1.16 -2.64 -2.12
N LEU A 94 2.30 -3.23 -2.45
CA LEU A 94 2.91 -4.29 -1.63
C LEU A 94 3.36 -3.76 -0.26
N MET A 95 3.92 -2.56 -0.20
CA MET A 95 4.27 -1.93 1.08
C MET A 95 3.03 -1.57 1.90
N SER A 96 1.97 -1.07 1.26
CA SER A 96 0.68 -0.87 1.95
C SER A 96 0.18 -2.16 2.59
N PHE A 97 0.17 -3.26 1.84
CA PHE A 97 -0.22 -4.58 2.37
C PHE A 97 0.68 -5.05 3.51
N PHE A 98 1.99 -4.82 3.43
CA PHE A 98 2.93 -5.11 4.51
C PHE A 98 2.56 -4.35 5.80
N TYR A 99 2.27 -3.04 5.71
CA TYR A 99 1.82 -2.24 6.85
C TYR A 99 0.46 -2.70 7.39
N ILE A 100 -0.46 -3.13 6.52
CA ILE A 100 -1.74 -3.73 6.95
C ILE A 100 -1.51 -5.00 7.76
N CYS A 101 -0.58 -5.86 7.32
CA CYS A 101 -0.21 -7.07 8.08
C CYS A 101 0.37 -6.73 9.45
N LEU A 102 1.27 -5.74 9.53
CA LEU A 102 1.83 -5.28 10.80
C LEU A 102 0.74 -4.72 11.73
N HIS A 103 -0.15 -3.87 11.20
CA HIS A 103 -1.29 -3.32 11.94
C HIS A 103 -2.19 -4.43 12.51
N LEU A 104 -2.55 -5.40 11.67
CA LEU A 104 -3.36 -6.55 12.09
C LEU A 104 -2.65 -7.40 13.16
N LEU A 105 -1.35 -7.65 12.99
CA LEU A 105 -0.55 -8.39 13.98
C LEU A 105 -0.47 -7.64 15.31
N THR A 106 -0.27 -6.33 15.29
CA THR A 106 -0.25 -5.49 16.49
C THR A 106 -1.58 -5.59 17.22
N TRP A 107 -2.70 -5.43 16.52
CA TRP A 107 -4.04 -5.58 17.09
C TRP A 107 -4.27 -6.98 17.69
N LEU A 108 -3.94 -8.04 16.95
CA LEU A 108 -4.15 -9.42 17.42
C LEU A 108 -3.29 -9.78 18.64
N MET A 109 -2.02 -9.40 18.64
CA MET A 109 -1.05 -9.83 19.64
C MET A 109 -1.03 -8.91 20.86
N LEU A 110 -1.08 -7.59 20.65
CA LEU A 110 -0.87 -6.61 21.72
C LEU A 110 -2.21 -6.14 22.30
N ASP A 111 -3.19 -5.77 21.46
CA ASP A 111 -4.47 -5.28 21.94
C ASP A 111 -5.38 -6.46 22.37
N MET A 112 -5.61 -7.43 21.51
CA MET A 112 -6.48 -8.58 21.80
C MET A 112 -5.79 -9.73 22.56
N GLN A 113 -4.45 -9.74 22.66
CA GLN A 113 -3.68 -10.80 23.35
C GLN A 113 -4.08 -12.22 22.95
N LEU A 114 -4.45 -12.42 21.66
CA LEU A 114 -4.92 -13.68 21.10
C LEU A 114 -6.16 -14.28 21.79
N ARG A 115 -6.97 -13.46 22.48
CA ARG A 115 -8.23 -13.91 23.10
C ARG A 115 -9.30 -14.07 22.03
N TRP A 116 -9.38 -15.28 21.46
CA TRP A 116 -10.23 -15.60 20.29
C TRP A 116 -11.71 -15.23 20.49
N SER A 117 -12.27 -15.43 21.69
CA SER A 117 -13.64 -15.05 22.00
C SER A 117 -13.87 -13.53 21.85
N GLU A 118 -12.95 -12.73 22.36
CA GLU A 118 -13.03 -11.26 22.29
C GLU A 118 -12.79 -10.75 20.86
N ILE A 119 -11.90 -11.40 20.11
CA ILE A 119 -11.65 -11.10 18.70
C ILE A 119 -12.94 -11.27 17.88
N LEU A 120 -13.61 -12.41 18.01
CA LEU A 120 -14.86 -12.69 17.30
C LEU A 120 -15.98 -11.71 17.69
N ILE A 121 -16.11 -11.41 18.98
CA ILE A 121 -17.07 -10.41 19.47
C ILE A 121 -16.74 -9.02 18.91
N SER A 122 -15.48 -8.63 18.90
CA SER A 122 -15.05 -7.34 18.38
C SER A 122 -15.32 -7.19 16.88
N ILE A 123 -15.07 -8.24 16.09
CA ILE A 123 -15.38 -8.26 14.65
C ILE A 123 -16.89 -8.13 14.43
N ALA A 124 -17.71 -8.84 15.22
CA ALA A 124 -19.16 -8.82 15.07
C ALA A 124 -19.80 -7.48 15.52
N LYS A 125 -19.27 -6.86 16.59
CA LYS A 125 -19.88 -5.66 17.20
C LYS A 125 -19.34 -4.34 16.65
N LYS A 126 -18.12 -4.32 16.11
CA LYS A 126 -17.47 -3.07 15.66
C LYS A 126 -17.39 -3.04 14.12
N PRO A 127 -18.27 -2.28 13.43
CA PRO A 127 -18.36 -2.30 11.98
C PRO A 127 -17.06 -1.91 11.28
N PHE A 128 -16.23 -1.05 11.89
CA PHE A 128 -14.94 -0.65 11.32
C PHE A 128 -13.92 -1.81 11.34
N ILE A 129 -13.94 -2.68 12.35
CA ILE A 129 -13.09 -3.89 12.40
C ILE A 129 -13.56 -4.89 11.33
N LEU A 130 -14.88 -5.11 11.21
CA LEU A 130 -15.43 -5.97 10.17
C LEU A 130 -15.04 -5.50 8.77
N LEU A 131 -15.17 -4.21 8.48
CA LEU A 131 -14.76 -3.62 7.19
C LEU A 131 -13.25 -3.77 6.95
N GLY A 132 -12.43 -3.59 7.99
CA GLY A 132 -10.99 -3.82 7.93
C GLY A 132 -10.64 -5.26 7.58
N MET A 133 -11.31 -6.24 8.21
CA MET A 133 -11.11 -7.67 7.93
C MET A 133 -11.54 -8.05 6.51
N ILE A 134 -12.68 -7.55 6.05
CA ILE A 134 -13.14 -7.74 4.65
C ILE A 134 -12.11 -7.17 3.68
N SER A 135 -11.64 -5.95 3.93
CA SER A 135 -10.62 -5.30 3.10
C SER A 135 -9.32 -6.09 3.07
N PHE A 136 -8.87 -6.60 4.21
CA PHE A 136 -7.69 -7.47 4.31
C PHE A 136 -7.84 -8.73 3.46
N ILE A 137 -8.97 -9.43 3.58
CA ILE A 137 -9.25 -10.66 2.81
C ILE A 137 -9.25 -10.37 1.29
N LEU A 138 -9.80 -9.23 0.87
CA LEU A 138 -9.81 -8.83 -0.54
C LEU A 138 -8.42 -8.43 -1.06
N LEU A 139 -7.58 -7.82 -0.22
CA LEU A 139 -6.22 -7.41 -0.59
C LEU A 139 -5.23 -8.58 -0.61
N LEU A 140 -5.48 -9.63 0.18
CA LEU A 140 -4.60 -10.79 0.29
C LEU A 140 -4.29 -11.46 -1.07
N PRO A 141 -5.29 -11.86 -1.89
CA PRO A 141 -5.02 -12.45 -3.20
C PRO A 141 -4.30 -11.49 -4.15
N LEU A 142 -4.55 -10.18 -4.07
CA LEU A 142 -3.86 -9.19 -4.87
C LEU A 142 -2.38 -9.08 -4.50
N ALA A 143 -2.07 -9.08 -3.20
CA ALA A 143 -0.69 -9.03 -2.72
C ALA A 143 0.07 -10.29 -3.13
N ILE A 144 -0.52 -11.49 -2.93
CA ILE A 144 0.09 -12.77 -3.30
C ILE A 144 0.33 -12.85 -4.81
N THR A 145 -0.64 -12.44 -5.62
CA THR A 145 -0.54 -12.50 -7.09
C THR A 145 0.26 -11.34 -7.71
N SER A 146 0.71 -10.40 -6.89
CA SER A 146 1.59 -9.30 -7.31
C SER A 146 3.05 -9.71 -7.56
N ASN A 147 3.31 -10.98 -7.83
CA ASN A 147 4.63 -11.53 -8.16
C ASN A 147 4.72 -11.78 -9.67
N ASN A 148 5.91 -11.55 -10.28
CA ASN A 148 6.15 -11.75 -11.70
C ASN A 148 5.93 -13.21 -12.14
N TYR A 149 6.25 -14.16 -11.28
CA TYR A 149 6.03 -15.58 -11.53
C TYR A 149 4.53 -15.91 -11.63
N LEU A 150 3.75 -15.47 -10.64
CA LEU A 150 2.30 -15.69 -10.60
C LEU A 150 1.57 -14.91 -11.68
N THR A 151 2.00 -13.69 -12.01
CA THR A 151 1.44 -12.92 -13.13
C THR A 151 1.55 -13.70 -14.45
N LYS A 152 2.71 -14.30 -14.71
CA LYS A 152 2.92 -15.12 -15.91
C LYS A 152 2.12 -16.44 -15.88
N LYS A 153 2.07 -17.09 -14.70
CA LYS A 153 1.39 -18.38 -14.54
C LYS A 153 -0.14 -18.25 -14.61
N LEU A 154 -0.71 -17.19 -14.05
CA LEU A 154 -2.16 -16.96 -14.01
C LEU A 154 -2.70 -16.36 -15.31
N GLY A 155 -1.89 -15.69 -16.13
CA GLY A 155 -2.30 -15.12 -17.41
C GLY A 155 -3.59 -14.27 -17.32
N SER A 156 -4.65 -14.68 -18.00
CA SER A 156 -5.95 -13.98 -18.02
C SER A 156 -6.67 -13.96 -16.65
N LEU A 157 -6.46 -14.97 -15.81
CA LEU A 157 -7.02 -15.03 -14.46
C LEU A 157 -6.45 -13.92 -13.57
N TRP A 158 -5.18 -13.58 -13.74
CA TRP A 158 -4.57 -12.46 -13.03
C TRP A 158 -5.33 -11.14 -13.27
N SER A 159 -5.65 -10.86 -14.53
CA SER A 159 -6.41 -9.66 -14.90
C SER A 159 -7.83 -9.65 -14.31
N LYS A 160 -8.49 -10.80 -14.21
CA LYS A 160 -9.82 -10.92 -13.59
C LYS A 160 -9.76 -10.64 -12.09
N ILE A 161 -8.82 -11.24 -11.35
CA ILE A 161 -8.63 -11.02 -9.91
C ILE A 161 -8.37 -9.53 -9.63
N HIS A 162 -7.48 -8.89 -10.40
CA HIS A 162 -7.14 -7.49 -10.19
C HIS A 162 -8.26 -6.53 -10.62
N ARG A 163 -9.18 -6.95 -11.49
CA ARG A 163 -10.31 -6.13 -11.92
C ARG A 163 -11.43 -6.03 -10.86
N ILE A 164 -11.50 -6.96 -9.90
CA ILE A 164 -12.49 -6.91 -8.80
C ILE A 164 -12.36 -5.64 -7.97
N ILE A 165 -11.14 -5.10 -7.85
CA ILE A 165 -10.89 -3.86 -7.08
C ILE A 165 -10.96 -2.60 -7.96
N TYR A 166 -10.87 -2.77 -9.28
CA TYR A 166 -10.93 -1.65 -10.23
C TYR A 166 -12.03 -1.92 -11.26
N PRO A 167 -13.26 -1.47 -10.99
CA PRO A 167 -14.34 -1.47 -11.97
C PRO A 167 -14.05 -0.57 -13.18
#